data_07bbe5b22232457a16ab6618410fb682
#
_entry.id   07bbe5b22232457a16ab6618410fb682
#
_cell.length_a   1.000
_cell.length_b   1.000
_cell.length_c   1.000
_cell.angle_alpha   90.00
_cell.angle_beta   90.00
_cell.angle_gamma   90.00
#
_symmetry.space_group_name_H-M   'P 1'
#
loop_
_entity.id
_entity.type
_entity.pdbx_description
1 polymer ?
#
loop_
_entity_poly.entity_id
_entity_poly.type
_entity_poly.pdbx_seq_one_letter_code
_entity_poly.pdbx_strand_id
1 'polypeptide(L)'
;LISLKRFNEVAGKNKIYRGYDLKTYSSRGEKNCRIIYGNKYDKLISNVKSFSPELAEWLIVEGYGKVLGRNGLTLKERVVCIVSILSALKFKDQIYSHINGSVRVKVGIELIYKVISNLELISAKSSSKYGLSVLKDYQLQKVNSV
;
A
#
# COMPACT_ATOMS: atom_id res chain seq x y z
N LEU A 1 -15.82 -13.93 -15.45
CA LEU A 1 -16.66 -14.76 -14.53
C LEU A 1 -15.85 -15.70 -13.66
N ILE A 2 -14.76 -16.33 -14.17
CA ILE A 2 -13.83 -17.18 -13.39
C ILE A 2 -13.11 -16.38 -12.32
N SER A 3 -12.75 -15.12 -12.58
CA SER A 3 -12.06 -14.25 -11.64
C SER A 3 -12.88 -13.87 -10.41
N LEU A 4 -14.20 -13.66 -10.56
CA LEU A 4 -15.11 -13.34 -9.45
C LEU A 4 -15.33 -14.52 -8.51
N LYS A 5 -15.45 -15.73 -9.06
CA LYS A 5 -15.56 -16.96 -8.26
C LYS A 5 -14.30 -17.19 -7.43
N ARG A 6 -13.12 -17.06 -8.05
CA ARG A 6 -11.82 -17.19 -7.40
C ARG A 6 -11.56 -16.07 -6.38
N PHE A 7 -12.03 -14.85 -6.66
CA PHE A 7 -11.98 -13.75 -5.71
C PHE A 7 -12.81 -14.05 -4.45
N ASN A 8 -14.00 -14.61 -4.61
CA ASN A 8 -14.86 -14.99 -3.49
C ASN A 8 -14.28 -16.15 -2.67
N GLU A 9 -13.59 -17.10 -3.31
CA GLU A 9 -12.88 -18.18 -2.64
C GLU A 9 -11.68 -17.68 -1.83
N VAL A 10 -10.90 -16.73 -2.38
CA VAL A 10 -9.73 -16.12 -1.74
C VAL A 10 -10.13 -15.07 -0.72
N ALA A 11 -11.18 -14.29 -0.98
CA ALA A 11 -11.68 -13.29 -0.05
C ALA A 11 -12.22 -13.90 1.25
N GLY A 12 -12.43 -15.23 1.25
CA GLY A 12 -12.86 -15.99 2.41
C GLY A 12 -14.26 -15.61 2.88
N LYS A 13 -14.72 -16.27 3.91
CA LYS A 13 -15.96 -15.95 4.63
C LYS A 13 -15.75 -14.69 5.49
N ASN A 14 -15.40 -13.57 4.86
CA ASN A 14 -15.33 -12.30 5.57
C ASN A 14 -16.72 -12.01 6.15
N LYS A 15 -16.81 -11.97 7.48
CA LYS A 15 -18.00 -11.44 8.13
C LYS A 15 -18.25 -10.06 7.55
N ILE A 16 -19.36 -9.91 6.81
CA ILE A 16 -19.79 -8.59 6.35
C ILE A 16 -19.92 -7.73 7.59
N TYR A 17 -19.11 -6.68 7.68
CA TYR A 17 -19.21 -5.71 8.76
C TYR A 17 -20.60 -5.07 8.69
N ARG A 18 -21.47 -5.46 9.59
CA ARG A 18 -22.81 -4.86 9.74
C ARG A 18 -22.64 -3.59 10.55
N GLY A 19 -22.45 -2.49 9.88
CA GLY A 19 -22.35 -1.17 10.48
C GLY A 19 -21.01 -0.47 10.22
N TYR A 20 -21.02 0.86 10.30
CA TYR A 20 -19.86 1.72 10.18
C TYR A 20 -19.34 2.04 11.57
N ASP A 21 -18.16 1.55 11.92
CA ASP A 21 -17.52 1.77 13.20
C ASP A 21 -16.35 2.76 13.04
N LEU A 22 -16.68 4.03 13.09
CA LEU A 22 -15.73 5.14 12.94
C LEU A 22 -14.58 5.05 13.96
N LYS A 23 -14.86 4.73 15.22
CA LYS A 23 -13.85 4.66 16.28
C LYS A 23 -12.83 3.55 16.01
N THR A 24 -13.31 2.37 15.67
CA THR A 24 -12.43 1.23 15.32
C THR A 24 -11.63 1.52 14.06
N TYR A 25 -12.24 2.10 13.03
CA TYR A 25 -11.53 2.40 11.78
C TYR A 25 -10.48 3.49 11.97
N SER A 26 -10.79 4.56 12.72
CA SER A 26 -9.84 5.64 13.02
C SER A 26 -8.63 5.12 13.79
N SER A 27 -8.83 4.41 14.90
CA SER A 27 -7.74 3.86 15.72
C SER A 27 -6.87 2.87 14.94
N ARG A 28 -7.48 1.95 14.19
CA ARG A 28 -6.77 0.98 13.36
C ARG A 28 -6.04 1.65 12.21
N GLY A 29 -6.65 2.66 11.61
CA GLY A 29 -6.09 3.42 10.51
C GLY A 29 -4.85 4.19 10.92
N GLU A 30 -4.91 4.89 12.04
CA GLU A 30 -3.75 5.58 12.60
C GLU A 30 -2.60 4.61 12.89
N LYS A 31 -2.89 3.48 13.55
CA LYS A 31 -1.89 2.44 13.82
C LYS A 31 -1.23 1.93 12.55
N ASN A 32 -2.01 1.57 11.52
CA ASN A 32 -1.48 1.06 10.27
C ASN A 32 -0.65 2.12 9.51
N CYS A 33 -1.14 3.36 9.48
CA CYS A 33 -0.45 4.46 8.82
C CYS A 33 0.89 4.76 9.51
N ARG A 34 0.93 4.79 10.86
CA ARG A 34 2.17 4.96 11.63
C ARG A 34 3.17 3.82 11.38
N ILE A 35 2.71 2.58 11.27
CA ILE A 35 3.58 1.43 10.94
C ILE A 35 4.23 1.63 9.56
N ILE A 36 3.47 2.06 8.56
CA ILE A 36 3.94 2.21 7.18
C ILE A 36 4.85 3.43 7.03
N TYR A 37 4.50 4.58 7.58
CA TYR A 37 5.24 5.83 7.40
C TYR A 37 6.27 6.11 8.48
N GLY A 38 6.15 5.52 9.68
CA GLY A 38 7.06 5.73 10.80
C GLY A 38 7.16 7.21 11.17
N ASN A 39 8.38 7.73 11.26
CA ASN A 39 8.66 9.13 11.59
C ASN A 39 8.16 10.15 10.55
N LYS A 40 7.72 9.70 9.37
CA LYS A 40 7.12 10.58 8.35
C LYS A 40 5.60 10.71 8.48
N TYR A 41 4.98 10.02 9.44
CA TYR A 41 3.53 10.04 9.63
C TYR A 41 2.97 11.44 9.85
N ASP A 42 3.53 12.19 10.81
CA ASP A 42 2.99 13.50 11.17
C ASP A 42 3.13 14.50 10.01
N LYS A 43 4.26 14.42 9.26
CA LYS A 43 4.45 15.22 8.04
C LYS A 43 3.44 14.86 6.96
N LEU A 44 3.15 13.56 6.75
CA LEU A 44 2.13 13.12 5.80
C LEU A 44 0.77 13.72 6.17
N ILE A 45 0.34 13.55 7.41
CA ILE A 45 -0.97 14.05 7.87
C ILE A 45 -1.06 15.57 7.75
N SER A 46 -0.01 16.29 8.15
CA SER A 46 0.05 17.75 8.00
C SER A 46 -0.08 18.17 6.53
N ASN A 47 0.65 17.53 5.63
CA ASN A 47 0.60 17.83 4.20
C ASN A 47 -0.80 17.57 3.63
N VAL A 48 -1.42 16.42 3.95
CA VAL A 48 -2.76 16.11 3.44
C VAL A 48 -3.80 17.07 4.01
N LYS A 49 -3.71 17.42 5.30
CA LYS A 49 -4.58 18.42 5.94
C LYS A 49 -4.48 19.80 5.30
N SER A 50 -3.32 20.19 4.79
CA SER A 50 -3.15 21.48 4.11
C SER A 50 -3.92 21.57 2.78
N PHE A 51 -4.24 20.43 2.17
CA PHE A 51 -5.12 20.36 1.00
C PHE A 51 -6.60 20.30 1.41
N SER A 52 -6.93 19.39 2.33
CA SER A 52 -8.28 19.20 2.86
C SER A 52 -8.20 18.42 4.17
N PRO A 53 -8.77 18.97 5.26
CA PRO A 53 -8.92 18.26 6.52
C PRO A 53 -9.72 16.95 6.37
N GLU A 54 -10.78 16.97 5.56
CA GLU A 54 -11.64 15.81 5.28
C GLU A 54 -10.86 14.70 4.57
N LEU A 55 -10.00 15.06 3.61
CA LEU A 55 -9.16 14.09 2.92
C LEU A 55 -8.18 13.40 3.89
N ALA A 56 -7.65 14.12 4.87
CA ALA A 56 -6.79 13.54 5.89
C ALA A 56 -7.56 12.56 6.80
N GLU A 57 -8.81 12.88 7.15
CA GLU A 57 -9.68 11.98 7.89
C GLU A 57 -9.99 10.72 7.07
N TRP A 58 -10.40 10.86 5.81
CA TRP A 58 -10.69 9.74 4.91
C TRP A 58 -9.47 8.87 4.66
N LEU A 59 -8.29 9.46 4.54
CA LEU A 59 -7.05 8.73 4.42
C LEU A 59 -6.88 7.75 5.59
N ILE A 60 -7.08 8.23 6.80
CA ILE A 60 -6.93 7.41 8.01
C ILE A 60 -8.09 6.41 8.15
N VAL A 61 -9.32 6.88 8.09
CA VAL A 61 -10.50 6.07 8.40
C VAL A 61 -10.79 5.07 7.29
N GLU A 62 -10.95 5.55 6.07
CA GLU A 62 -11.32 4.71 4.92
C GLU A 62 -10.11 3.96 4.36
N GLY A 63 -9.02 4.67 4.10
CA GLY A 63 -7.82 4.10 3.50
C GLY A 63 -7.13 3.10 4.42
N TYR A 64 -6.57 3.57 5.51
CA TYR A 64 -5.74 2.74 6.41
C TYR A 64 -6.56 1.94 7.42
N GLY A 65 -7.72 2.44 7.83
CA GLY A 65 -8.58 1.79 8.82
C GLY A 65 -9.47 0.71 8.22
N LYS A 66 -10.28 1.07 7.25
CA LYS A 66 -11.29 0.18 6.66
C LYS A 66 -10.71 -0.70 5.57
N VAL A 67 -10.02 -0.11 4.58
CA VAL A 67 -9.50 -0.87 3.43
C VAL A 67 -8.25 -1.65 3.80
N LEU A 68 -7.18 -1.00 4.27
CA LEU A 68 -5.94 -1.68 4.64
C LEU A 68 -6.08 -2.55 5.90
N GLY A 69 -6.91 -2.15 6.83
CA GLY A 69 -7.08 -2.83 8.11
C GLY A 69 -8.11 -3.95 8.12
N ARG A 70 -8.82 -4.21 7.03
CA ARG A 70 -9.84 -5.28 6.97
C ARG A 70 -9.22 -6.67 7.08
N ASN A 71 -10.01 -7.65 7.53
CA ASN A 71 -9.62 -9.05 7.56
C ASN A 71 -9.34 -9.61 6.15
N GLY A 72 -8.75 -10.78 6.09
CA GLY A 72 -8.33 -11.45 4.84
C GLY A 72 -6.83 -11.31 4.61
N LEU A 73 -6.41 -10.48 3.66
CA LEU A 73 -4.98 -10.24 3.41
C LEU A 73 -4.30 -9.53 4.59
N THR A 74 -3.08 -9.93 4.88
CA THR A 74 -2.21 -9.26 5.85
C THR A 74 -1.81 -7.86 5.37
N LEU A 75 -1.32 -7.03 6.28
CA LEU A 75 -0.80 -5.70 5.91
C LEU A 75 0.35 -5.80 4.90
N LYS A 76 1.22 -6.81 5.03
CA LYS A 76 2.32 -7.06 4.08
C LYS A 76 1.81 -7.32 2.66
N GLU A 77 0.83 -8.19 2.51
CA GLU A 77 0.24 -8.51 1.20
C GLU A 77 -0.44 -7.28 0.59
N ARG A 78 -1.12 -6.46 1.40
CA ARG A 78 -1.78 -5.25 0.92
C ARG A 78 -0.80 -4.20 0.43
N VAL A 79 0.29 -3.95 1.16
CA VAL A 79 1.27 -2.93 0.73
C VAL A 79 1.99 -3.33 -0.55
N VAL A 80 2.26 -4.62 -0.79
CA VAL A 80 2.81 -5.08 -2.09
C VAL A 80 1.81 -4.93 -3.23
N CYS A 81 0.51 -5.19 -2.98
CA CYS A 81 -0.53 -4.90 -3.98
C CYS A 81 -0.56 -3.41 -4.36
N ILE A 82 -0.42 -2.52 -3.37
CA ILE A 82 -0.36 -1.07 -3.62
C ILE A 82 0.87 -0.71 -4.46
N VAL A 83 2.04 -1.27 -4.16
CA VAL A 83 3.25 -1.05 -4.98
C VAL A 83 3.01 -1.47 -6.43
N SER A 84 2.36 -2.61 -6.66
CA SER A 84 2.00 -3.08 -8.01
C SER A 84 1.07 -2.10 -8.73
N ILE A 85 -0.01 -1.66 -8.06
CA ILE A 85 -0.97 -0.70 -8.61
C ILE A 85 -0.28 0.62 -8.97
N LEU A 86 0.52 1.17 -8.04
CA LEU A 86 1.23 2.43 -8.25
C LEU A 86 2.26 2.33 -9.37
N SER A 87 2.91 1.15 -9.52
CA SER A 87 3.80 0.89 -10.65
C SER A 87 3.06 0.87 -11.98
N ALA A 88 1.85 0.28 -12.01
CA ALA A 88 0.99 0.32 -13.18
C ALA A 88 0.57 1.74 -13.56
N LEU A 89 0.31 2.59 -12.58
CA LEU A 89 -0.04 4.00 -12.73
C LEU A 89 1.17 4.93 -12.95
N LYS A 90 2.39 4.44 -12.72
CA LYS A 90 3.66 5.18 -12.87
C LYS A 90 3.79 6.42 -11.97
N PHE A 91 3.27 6.36 -10.76
CA PHE A 91 3.39 7.44 -9.78
C PHE A 91 4.69 7.31 -8.96
N LYS A 92 5.78 7.91 -9.43
CA LYS A 92 7.15 7.74 -8.90
C LYS A 92 7.25 7.90 -7.39
N ASP A 93 6.80 9.03 -6.87
CA ASP A 93 6.97 9.38 -5.45
C ASP A 93 6.14 8.46 -4.54
N GLN A 94 4.95 8.09 -5.00
CA GLN A 94 4.09 7.14 -4.30
C GLN A 94 4.69 5.73 -4.32
N ILE A 95 5.22 5.26 -5.48
CA ILE A 95 5.93 3.98 -5.56
C ILE A 95 7.07 3.95 -4.55
N TYR A 96 7.94 4.97 -4.54
CA TYR A 96 9.07 5.06 -3.62
C TYR A 96 8.62 5.02 -2.16
N SER A 97 7.61 5.79 -1.80
CA SER A 97 7.05 5.85 -0.45
C SER A 97 6.48 4.50 -0.01
N HIS A 98 5.76 3.81 -0.91
CA HIS A 98 5.17 2.49 -0.62
C HIS A 98 6.19 1.35 -0.64
N ILE A 99 7.27 1.43 -1.41
CA ILE A 99 8.42 0.52 -1.28
C ILE A 99 9.03 0.67 0.12
N ASN A 100 9.27 1.90 0.57
CA ASN A 100 9.81 2.15 1.91
C ASN A 100 8.85 1.64 3.02
N GLY A 101 7.55 1.86 2.86
CA GLY A 101 6.51 1.31 3.75
C GLY A 101 6.50 -0.21 3.77
N SER A 102 6.66 -0.86 2.61
CA SER A 102 6.73 -2.32 2.48
C SER A 102 7.93 -2.90 3.24
N VAL A 103 9.10 -2.27 3.11
CA VAL A 103 10.31 -2.66 3.87
C VAL A 103 10.11 -2.48 5.37
N ARG A 104 9.44 -1.41 5.82
CA ARG A 104 9.11 -1.19 7.24
C ARG A 104 8.24 -2.29 7.82
N VAL A 105 7.28 -2.80 7.07
CA VAL A 105 6.44 -3.93 7.48
C VAL A 105 7.10 -5.30 7.24
N LYS A 106 8.42 -5.31 6.98
CA LYS A 106 9.22 -6.52 6.80
C LYS A 106 8.84 -7.32 5.54
N VAL A 107 8.56 -6.64 4.45
CA VAL A 107 8.53 -7.24 3.11
C VAL A 107 9.94 -7.21 2.54
N GLY A 108 10.42 -8.36 2.06
CA GLY A 108 11.74 -8.44 1.43
C GLY A 108 11.76 -7.75 0.05
N ILE A 109 12.91 -7.17 -0.30
CA ILE A 109 13.12 -6.50 -1.59
C ILE A 109 12.87 -7.45 -2.77
N GLU A 110 13.23 -8.72 -2.63
CA GLU A 110 13.02 -9.74 -3.66
C GLU A 110 11.53 -9.93 -3.97
N LEU A 111 10.66 -9.94 -2.95
CA LEU A 111 9.23 -10.03 -3.17
C LEU A 111 8.68 -8.78 -3.85
N ILE A 112 9.16 -7.59 -3.47
CA ILE A 112 8.80 -6.33 -4.13
C ILE A 112 9.19 -6.38 -5.61
N TYR A 113 10.41 -6.84 -5.91
CA TYR A 113 10.88 -7.03 -7.28
C TYR A 113 9.94 -7.98 -8.06
N LYS A 114 9.65 -9.17 -7.51
CA LYS A 114 8.77 -10.17 -8.14
C LYS A 114 7.37 -9.61 -8.44
N VAL A 115 6.80 -8.88 -7.50
CA VAL A 115 5.45 -8.31 -7.66
C VAL A 115 5.43 -7.26 -8.78
N ILE A 116 6.46 -6.40 -8.87
CA ILE A 116 6.55 -5.40 -9.95
C ILE A 116 6.83 -6.08 -11.29
N SER A 117 7.75 -7.06 -11.35
CA SER A 117 8.07 -7.77 -12.60
C SER A 117 6.88 -8.57 -13.14
N ASN A 118 6.03 -9.11 -12.27
CA ASN A 118 4.83 -9.85 -12.66
C ASN A 118 3.79 -8.99 -13.41
N LEU A 119 3.92 -7.66 -13.44
CA LEU A 119 3.11 -6.80 -14.31
C LEU A 119 3.30 -7.16 -15.80
N GLU A 120 4.41 -7.78 -16.17
CA GLU A 120 4.62 -8.25 -17.54
C GLU A 120 3.65 -9.37 -17.93
N LEU A 121 3.19 -10.18 -16.97
CA LEU A 121 2.23 -11.27 -17.22
C LEU A 121 0.84 -10.76 -17.65
N ILE A 122 0.53 -9.50 -17.38
CA ILE A 122 -0.71 -8.84 -17.77
C ILE A 122 -0.46 -7.80 -18.88
N SER A 123 0.57 -8.01 -19.68
CA SER A 123 0.96 -7.13 -20.80
C SER A 123 1.34 -5.69 -20.39
N ALA A 124 1.64 -5.45 -19.11
CA ALA A 124 2.03 -4.14 -18.59
C ALA A 124 3.56 -3.96 -18.50
N LYS A 125 4.30 -4.38 -19.55
CA LYS A 125 5.77 -4.36 -19.60
C LYS A 125 6.40 -2.99 -19.33
N SER A 126 5.81 -1.93 -19.86
CA SER A 126 6.27 -0.55 -19.64
C SER A 126 6.14 -0.14 -18.16
N SER A 127 5.07 -0.56 -17.50
CA SER A 127 4.81 -0.31 -16.07
C SER A 127 5.76 -1.12 -15.18
N SER A 128 6.04 -2.38 -15.55
CA SER A 128 7.05 -3.19 -14.88
C SER A 128 8.42 -2.52 -14.91
N LYS A 129 8.91 -2.15 -16.10
CA LYS A 129 10.18 -1.44 -16.25
C LYS A 129 10.25 -0.16 -15.42
N TYR A 130 9.17 0.63 -15.43
CA TYR A 130 9.11 1.87 -14.65
C TYR A 130 9.17 1.60 -13.14
N GLY A 131 8.37 0.69 -12.62
CA GLY A 131 8.36 0.34 -11.21
C GLY A 131 9.71 -0.22 -10.74
N LEU A 132 10.36 -1.07 -11.58
CA LEU A 132 11.70 -1.60 -11.29
C LEU A 132 12.78 -0.51 -11.29
N SER A 133 12.68 0.51 -12.14
CA SER A 133 13.61 1.65 -12.08
C SER A 133 13.50 2.41 -10.75
N VAL A 134 12.28 2.63 -10.26
CA VAL A 134 12.08 3.27 -8.95
C VAL A 134 12.58 2.39 -7.79
N LEU A 135 12.43 1.06 -7.89
CA LEU A 135 12.99 0.14 -6.90
C LEU A 135 14.52 0.21 -6.87
N LYS A 136 15.17 0.28 -8.03
CA LYS A 136 16.62 0.48 -8.15
C LYS A 136 17.07 1.79 -7.52
N ASP A 137 16.38 2.90 -7.81
CA ASP A 137 16.66 4.22 -7.21
C ASP A 137 16.55 4.14 -5.67
N TYR A 138 15.52 3.46 -5.15
CA TYR A 138 15.36 3.25 -3.71
C TYR A 138 16.56 2.51 -3.09
N GLN A 139 17.02 1.43 -3.72
CA GLN A 139 18.14 0.65 -3.22
C GLN A 139 19.44 1.45 -3.20
N LEU A 140 19.73 2.20 -4.28
CA LEU A 140 20.92 3.05 -4.37
C LEU A 140 20.94 4.13 -3.28
N GLN A 141 19.82 4.79 -3.02
CA GLN A 141 19.73 5.79 -1.95
C GLN A 141 19.95 5.20 -0.56
N LYS A 142 19.53 3.96 -0.32
CA LYS A 142 19.76 3.30 0.97
C LYS A 142 21.21 2.90 1.19
N VAL A 143 21.93 2.49 0.15
CA VAL A 143 23.37 2.20 0.23
C VAL A 143 24.16 3.48 0.54
N ASN A 144 23.81 4.60 -0.08
CA ASN A 144 24.50 5.88 0.11
C ASN A 144 24.12 6.60 1.44
N SER A 145 23.19 6.07 2.21
CA SER A 145 22.72 6.66 3.48
C SER A 145 23.30 5.94 4.72
N VAL A 146 24.18 4.95 4.51
CA VAL A 146 24.96 4.22 5.54
C VAL A 146 26.36 4.75 5.58
#